data_bc3568a7a652d382bad53e85a351ef2b
#
_entry.id   bc3568a7a652d382bad53e85a351ef2b
#
_cell.length_a   1.000
_cell.length_b   1.000
_cell.length_c   1.000
_cell.angle_alpha   90.00
_cell.angle_beta   90.00
_cell.angle_gamma   90.00
#
_symmetry.space_group_name_H-M   'P 1'
#
loop_
_entity.id
_entity.type
_entity.pdbx_description
1 polymer ?
#
loop_
_entity_poly.entity_id
_entity_poly.type
_entity_poly.pdbx_seq_one_letter_code
_entity_poly.pdbx_strand_id
1 'polypeptide(L)'
;VSLPARLTTERLALRPLAAEDEAACVAALSDFEVVRWLAPVPWPYGAGDFRAFLADPVPAARWVICRDGAFLGMIGLQGQFGYWLARPAWGQGFASEAARAVLAVHFRSAAAEPVRAGYFEGNARSARVLAKLGFREIGRSRVPSLALDAILPHVELRLSRAAFATACAG
;
A
#
# COMPACT_ATOMS: atom_id res chain seq x y z
N VAL A 1 14.04 -8.78 11.21
CA VAL A 1 13.04 -8.45 12.24
C VAL A 1 11.66 -8.72 11.67
N SER A 2 10.91 -9.62 12.31
CA SER A 2 9.56 -9.95 11.89
C SER A 2 8.64 -8.75 12.20
N LEU A 3 7.90 -8.27 11.20
CA LEU A 3 6.87 -7.28 11.41
C LEU A 3 5.66 -7.93 12.11
N PRO A 4 4.97 -7.22 13.02
CA PRO A 4 3.84 -7.79 13.75
C PRO A 4 2.67 -8.11 12.81
N ALA A 5 1.98 -9.21 13.08
CA ALA A 5 0.82 -9.61 12.29
C ALA A 5 -0.36 -8.61 12.39
N ARG A 6 -0.41 -7.84 13.49
CA ARG A 6 -1.46 -6.84 13.73
C ARG A 6 -0.86 -5.54 14.22
N LEU A 7 -1.42 -4.42 13.77
CA LEU A 7 -1.10 -3.07 14.21
C LEU A 7 -2.40 -2.32 14.49
N THR A 8 -2.37 -1.43 15.47
CA THR A 8 -3.50 -0.55 15.78
C THR A 8 -3.00 0.90 15.76
N THR A 9 -3.80 1.79 15.22
CA THR A 9 -3.59 3.23 15.22
C THR A 9 -4.73 3.92 15.96
N GLU A 10 -4.83 5.23 15.89
CA GLU A 10 -5.92 5.98 16.49
C GLU A 10 -7.29 5.59 15.91
N ARG A 11 -7.37 5.40 14.59
CA ARG A 11 -8.64 5.14 13.88
C ARG A 11 -8.69 3.79 13.16
N LEU A 12 -7.56 3.09 13.02
CA LEU A 12 -7.43 1.94 12.15
C LEU A 12 -6.92 0.70 12.89
N ALA A 13 -7.33 -0.46 12.39
CA ALA A 13 -6.72 -1.73 12.67
C ALA A 13 -6.12 -2.31 11.39
N LEU A 14 -4.87 -2.72 11.45
CA LEU A 14 -4.18 -3.44 10.38
C LEU A 14 -4.06 -4.90 10.80
N ARG A 15 -4.55 -5.81 9.97
CA ARG A 15 -4.60 -7.26 10.25
C ARG A 15 -4.27 -8.10 9.02
N PRO A 16 -3.94 -9.37 9.18
CA PRO A 16 -3.79 -10.28 8.05
C PRO A 16 -5.02 -10.32 7.17
N LEU A 17 -4.79 -10.53 5.86
CA LEU A 17 -5.85 -10.84 4.90
C LEU A 17 -6.44 -12.22 5.23
N ALA A 18 -7.76 -12.35 5.11
CA ALA A 18 -8.48 -13.56 5.40
C ALA A 18 -9.56 -13.84 4.32
N ALA A 19 -10.07 -15.06 4.27
CA ALA A 19 -11.05 -15.46 3.26
C ALA A 19 -12.35 -14.62 3.31
N GLU A 20 -12.74 -14.17 4.48
CA GLU A 20 -13.91 -13.30 4.68
C GLU A 20 -13.78 -11.92 4.01
N ASP A 21 -12.58 -11.51 3.62
CA ASP A 21 -12.35 -10.24 2.92
C ASP A 21 -12.68 -10.29 1.42
N GLU A 22 -12.95 -11.48 0.86
CA GLU A 22 -13.16 -11.69 -0.57
C GLU A 22 -14.18 -10.70 -1.15
N ALA A 23 -15.37 -10.65 -0.59
CA ALA A 23 -16.45 -9.83 -1.12
C ALA A 23 -16.10 -8.33 -1.10
N ALA A 24 -15.52 -7.83 -0.01
CA ALA A 24 -15.15 -6.42 0.14
C ALA A 24 -13.97 -6.04 -0.77
N CYS A 25 -12.97 -6.92 -0.87
CA CYS A 25 -11.82 -6.71 -1.73
C CYS A 25 -12.22 -6.69 -3.21
N VAL A 26 -13.01 -7.68 -3.66
CA VAL A 26 -13.52 -7.75 -5.03
C VAL A 26 -14.38 -6.52 -5.36
N ALA A 27 -15.27 -6.11 -4.47
CA ALA A 27 -16.09 -4.91 -4.66
C ALA A 27 -15.23 -3.64 -4.82
N ALA A 28 -14.21 -3.48 -3.97
CA ALA A 28 -13.30 -2.32 -4.03
C ALA A 28 -12.45 -2.30 -5.31
N LEU A 29 -11.97 -3.46 -5.75
CA LEU A 29 -11.16 -3.62 -6.97
C LEU A 29 -12.00 -3.77 -8.25
N SER A 30 -13.33 -3.78 -8.14
CA SER A 30 -14.26 -3.60 -9.27
C SER A 30 -14.43 -2.14 -9.68
N ASP A 31 -13.83 -1.21 -8.94
CA ASP A 31 -13.76 0.20 -9.30
C ASP A 31 -12.49 0.49 -10.12
N PHE A 32 -12.67 0.79 -11.41
CA PHE A 32 -11.53 1.06 -12.30
C PHE A 32 -10.69 2.25 -11.85
N GLU A 33 -11.28 3.26 -11.19
CA GLU A 33 -10.54 4.40 -10.64
C GLU A 33 -9.58 4.01 -9.51
N VAL A 34 -9.80 2.85 -8.87
CA VAL A 34 -8.85 2.26 -7.92
C VAL A 34 -7.79 1.45 -8.66
N VAL A 35 -8.22 0.50 -9.49
CA VAL A 35 -7.35 -0.51 -10.11
C VAL A 35 -6.36 0.08 -11.11
N ARG A 36 -6.74 1.12 -11.85
CA ARG A 36 -5.88 1.77 -12.85
C ARG A 36 -4.51 2.24 -12.30
N TRP A 37 -4.39 2.39 -10.99
CA TRP A 37 -3.17 2.82 -10.32
C TRP A 37 -2.34 1.69 -9.71
N LEU A 38 -2.80 0.44 -9.87
CA LEU A 38 -2.23 -0.75 -9.23
C LEU A 38 -1.60 -1.66 -10.30
N ALA A 39 -0.28 -1.60 -10.45
CA ALA A 39 0.44 -2.31 -11.50
C ALA A 39 0.10 -3.81 -11.60
N PRO A 40 0.10 -4.60 -10.50
CA PRO A 40 -0.05 -6.05 -10.57
C PRO A 40 -1.51 -6.52 -10.46
N VAL A 41 -2.49 -5.60 -10.49
CA VAL A 41 -3.91 -5.95 -10.34
C VAL A 41 -4.57 -6.03 -11.71
N PRO A 42 -5.14 -7.19 -12.09
CA PRO A 42 -5.82 -7.33 -13.37
C PRO A 42 -7.17 -6.60 -13.39
N TRP A 43 -7.68 -6.36 -14.59
CA TRP A 43 -9.02 -5.84 -14.83
C TRP A 43 -9.75 -6.66 -15.90
N PRO A 44 -10.98 -7.11 -15.65
CA PRO A 44 -11.72 -7.03 -14.39
C PRO A 44 -11.10 -7.90 -13.29
N TYR A 45 -11.26 -7.50 -12.03
CA TYR A 45 -10.81 -8.25 -10.86
C TYR A 45 -11.96 -9.10 -10.31
N GLY A 46 -11.69 -10.37 -10.02
CA GLY A 46 -12.71 -11.30 -9.55
C GLY A 46 -12.29 -12.16 -8.36
N ALA A 47 -13.21 -13.00 -7.88
CA ALA A 47 -12.98 -13.90 -6.76
C ALA A 47 -11.80 -14.86 -6.97
N GLY A 48 -11.57 -15.28 -8.22
CA GLY A 48 -10.41 -16.12 -8.55
C GLY A 48 -9.07 -15.42 -8.31
N ASP A 49 -8.99 -14.14 -8.67
CA ASP A 49 -7.78 -13.31 -8.44
C ASP A 49 -7.53 -13.12 -6.95
N PHE A 50 -8.60 -12.86 -6.18
CA PHE A 50 -8.50 -12.74 -4.72
C PHE A 50 -7.99 -14.04 -4.08
N ARG A 51 -8.54 -15.19 -4.46
CA ARG A 51 -8.14 -16.49 -3.91
C ARG A 51 -6.69 -16.83 -4.26
N ALA A 52 -6.26 -16.55 -5.49
CA ALA A 52 -4.87 -16.70 -5.89
C ALA A 52 -3.94 -15.81 -5.04
N PHE A 53 -4.33 -14.56 -4.83
CA PHE A 53 -3.57 -13.63 -4.00
C PHE A 53 -3.54 -14.04 -2.51
N LEU A 54 -4.65 -14.57 -1.97
CA LEU A 54 -4.72 -15.08 -0.60
C LEU A 54 -3.84 -16.30 -0.40
N ALA A 55 -3.78 -17.19 -1.40
CA ALA A 55 -2.99 -18.42 -1.36
C ALA A 55 -1.49 -18.19 -1.60
N ASP A 56 -1.09 -17.00 -2.04
CA ASP A 56 0.32 -16.67 -2.29
C ASP A 56 1.12 -16.79 -0.98
N PRO A 57 2.14 -17.70 -0.94
CA PRO A 57 2.89 -17.99 0.28
C PRO A 57 3.90 -16.89 0.66
N VAL A 58 3.86 -15.73 0.03
CA VAL A 58 4.81 -14.64 0.31
C VAL A 58 4.73 -14.22 1.77
N PRO A 59 5.87 -14.10 2.48
CA PRO A 59 5.90 -13.80 3.92
C PRO A 59 5.18 -12.50 4.27
N ALA A 60 4.49 -12.55 5.36
CA ALA A 60 3.52 -11.62 5.88
C ALA A 60 4.03 -10.20 6.21
N ALA A 61 4.32 -9.38 5.21
CA ALA A 61 4.44 -7.94 5.39
C ALA A 61 3.31 -7.22 4.61
N ARG A 62 2.09 -7.76 4.71
CA ARG A 62 0.88 -7.16 4.12
C ARG A 62 -0.28 -7.22 5.11
N TRP A 63 -1.09 -6.17 5.14
CA TRP A 63 -2.22 -6.01 6.03
C TRP A 63 -3.43 -5.49 5.29
N VAL A 64 -4.61 -5.95 5.71
CA VAL A 64 -5.86 -5.26 5.46
C VAL A 64 -5.94 -4.04 6.37
N ILE A 65 -6.34 -2.90 5.83
CA ILE A 65 -6.65 -1.69 6.58
C ILE A 65 -8.13 -1.72 6.91
N CYS A 66 -8.47 -1.71 8.20
CA CYS A 66 -9.85 -1.72 8.68
C CYS A 66 -10.13 -0.51 9.57
N ARG A 67 -11.40 -0.06 9.56
CA ARG A 67 -11.94 0.87 10.53
C ARG A 67 -13.29 0.34 11.03
N ASP A 68 -13.44 0.20 12.34
CA ASP A 68 -14.67 -0.31 12.96
C ASP A 68 -15.13 -1.64 12.33
N GLY A 69 -14.17 -2.52 11.99
CA GLY A 69 -14.41 -3.79 11.32
C GLY A 69 -14.60 -3.70 9.79
N ALA A 70 -14.84 -2.53 9.22
CA ALA A 70 -15.01 -2.35 7.79
C ALA A 70 -13.68 -2.39 7.03
N PHE A 71 -13.64 -3.13 5.92
CA PHE A 71 -12.51 -3.18 5.00
C PHE A 71 -12.36 -1.84 4.26
N LEU A 72 -11.19 -1.23 4.33
CA LEU A 72 -10.89 0.02 3.61
C LEU A 72 -9.91 -0.15 2.46
N GLY A 73 -9.05 -1.16 2.49
CA GLY A 73 -8.00 -1.39 1.51
C GLY A 73 -6.87 -2.22 2.09
N MET A 74 -5.71 -2.14 1.46
CA MET A 74 -4.54 -2.92 1.86
C MET A 74 -3.26 -2.08 1.86
N ILE A 75 -2.30 -2.53 2.65
CA ILE A 75 -0.95 -1.95 2.74
C ILE A 75 0.07 -3.08 2.86
N GLY A 76 1.24 -2.91 2.25
CA GLY A 76 2.31 -3.91 2.31
C GLY A 76 3.71 -3.32 2.25
N LEU A 77 4.66 -4.11 2.74
CA LEU A 77 6.08 -3.81 2.69
C LEU A 77 6.83 -5.09 2.30
N GLN A 78 6.72 -5.47 1.02
CA GLN A 78 7.36 -6.66 0.45
C GLN A 78 8.24 -6.24 -0.73
N GLY A 79 9.55 -6.09 -0.48
CA GLY A 79 10.46 -5.57 -1.49
C GLY A 79 10.22 -4.09 -1.81
N GLN A 80 8.96 -3.71 -1.98
CA GLN A 80 8.50 -2.32 -2.11
C GLN A 80 7.36 -2.04 -1.14
N PHE A 81 7.28 -0.79 -0.69
CA PHE A 81 6.14 -0.28 0.06
C PHE A 81 5.02 0.10 -0.91
N GLY A 82 3.83 -0.37 -0.63
CA GLY A 82 2.66 -0.06 -1.43
C GLY A 82 1.37 -0.11 -0.60
N TYR A 83 0.36 0.59 -1.07
CA TYR A 83 -0.98 0.59 -0.46
C TYR A 83 -2.03 0.98 -1.48
N TRP A 84 -3.25 0.64 -1.19
CA TRP A 84 -4.43 1.13 -1.89
C TRP A 84 -5.64 1.19 -0.95
N LEU A 85 -6.56 2.06 -1.25
CA LEU A 85 -7.83 2.20 -0.53
C LEU A 85 -8.99 2.14 -1.51
N ALA A 86 -10.11 1.57 -1.07
CA ALA A 86 -11.39 1.71 -1.73
C ALA A 86 -11.77 3.19 -1.85
N ARG A 87 -12.44 3.58 -2.93
CA ARG A 87 -12.76 4.99 -3.23
C ARG A 87 -13.45 5.72 -2.08
N PRO A 88 -14.44 5.14 -1.36
CA PRO A 88 -15.09 5.84 -0.24
C PRO A 88 -14.14 6.21 0.91
N ALA A 89 -12.98 5.55 1.01
CA ALA A 89 -11.99 5.82 2.05
C ALA A 89 -10.95 6.88 1.66
N TRP A 90 -11.01 7.41 0.45
CA TRP A 90 -10.07 8.42 -0.03
C TRP A 90 -10.27 9.78 0.67
N GLY A 91 -9.20 10.58 0.74
CA GLY A 91 -9.23 11.94 1.24
C GLY A 91 -9.38 12.10 2.75
N GLN A 92 -9.41 11.01 3.52
CA GLN A 92 -9.64 11.00 4.96
C GLN A 92 -8.35 10.80 5.80
N GLY A 93 -7.19 10.72 5.14
CA GLY A 93 -5.89 10.54 5.81
C GLY A 93 -5.57 9.10 6.22
N PHE A 94 -6.42 8.13 5.92
CA PHE A 94 -6.22 6.74 6.33
C PHE A 94 -4.96 6.10 5.74
N ALA A 95 -4.63 6.38 4.48
CA ALA A 95 -3.39 5.89 3.87
C ALA A 95 -2.15 6.39 4.61
N SER A 96 -2.11 7.67 4.95
CA SER A 96 -0.98 8.27 5.69
C SER A 96 -0.87 7.72 7.10
N GLU A 97 -1.99 7.49 7.78
CA GLU A 97 -2.03 6.92 9.13
C GLU A 97 -1.55 5.47 9.15
N ALA A 98 -2.06 4.62 8.27
CA ALA A 98 -1.63 3.23 8.13
C ALA A 98 -0.14 3.14 7.75
N ALA A 99 0.29 3.96 6.80
CA ALA A 99 1.67 4.00 6.35
C ALA A 99 2.65 4.39 7.46
N ARG A 100 2.32 5.41 8.27
CA ARG A 100 3.15 5.79 9.43
C ARG A 100 3.32 4.65 10.41
N ALA A 101 2.25 3.91 10.71
CA ALA A 101 2.31 2.77 11.62
C ALA A 101 3.23 1.66 11.11
N VAL A 102 3.09 1.27 9.85
CA VAL A 102 3.92 0.23 9.21
C VAL A 102 5.39 0.64 9.15
N LEU A 103 5.67 1.86 8.68
CA LEU A 103 7.02 2.39 8.55
C LEU A 103 7.70 2.62 9.90
N ALA A 104 6.95 3.06 10.92
CA ALA A 104 7.46 3.20 12.28
C ALA A 104 7.95 1.87 12.84
N VAL A 105 7.18 0.81 12.66
CA VAL A 105 7.60 -0.54 13.09
C VAL A 105 8.81 -1.03 12.31
N HIS A 106 8.83 -0.85 10.99
CA HIS A 106 9.98 -1.20 10.16
C HIS A 106 11.26 -0.52 10.65
N PHE A 107 11.22 0.79 10.86
CA PHE A 107 12.39 1.57 11.26
C PHE A 107 12.77 1.46 12.76
N ARG A 108 12.05 0.70 13.58
CA ARG A 108 12.53 0.35 14.94
C ARG A 108 13.78 -0.52 14.91
N SER A 109 13.92 -1.37 13.92
CA SER A 109 15.12 -2.20 13.78
C SER A 109 16.33 -1.35 13.37
N ALA A 110 17.42 -1.44 14.12
CA ALA A 110 18.67 -0.76 13.76
C ALA A 110 19.19 -1.18 12.37
N ALA A 111 18.91 -2.43 11.97
CA ALA A 111 19.28 -3.01 10.68
C ALA A 111 18.25 -2.77 9.57
N ALA A 112 17.21 -1.93 9.80
CA ALA A 112 16.21 -1.68 8.77
C ALA A 112 16.80 -0.96 7.57
N GLU A 113 16.65 -1.59 6.40
CA GLU A 113 17.05 -1.01 5.14
C GLU A 113 16.12 0.14 4.74
N PRO A 114 16.60 1.08 3.90
CA PRO A 114 15.74 2.07 3.30
C PRO A 114 14.61 1.43 2.49
N VAL A 115 13.43 2.02 2.58
CA VAL A 115 12.21 1.52 1.95
C VAL A 115 12.09 2.10 0.53
N ARG A 116 11.79 1.26 -0.44
CA ARG A 116 11.44 1.67 -1.80
C ARG A 116 9.93 1.74 -1.97
N ALA A 117 9.47 2.68 -2.77
CA ALA A 117 8.08 2.82 -3.20
C ALA A 117 8.03 3.41 -4.60
N GLY A 118 6.86 3.44 -5.19
CA GLY A 118 6.65 4.12 -6.44
C GLY A 118 5.18 4.31 -6.76
N TYR A 119 4.91 5.09 -7.81
CA TYR A 119 3.57 5.32 -8.31
C TYR A 119 3.58 5.62 -9.82
N PHE A 120 2.51 5.29 -10.51
CA PHE A 120 2.33 5.70 -11.89
C PHE A 120 2.23 7.22 -12.00
N GLU A 121 2.95 7.79 -12.96
CA GLU A 121 2.91 9.23 -13.24
C GLU A 121 1.46 9.70 -13.44
N GLY A 122 1.12 10.84 -12.81
CA GLY A 122 -0.27 11.34 -12.77
C GLY A 122 -1.05 10.93 -11.51
N ASN A 123 -0.61 9.95 -10.71
CA ASN A 123 -1.24 9.62 -9.44
C ASN A 123 -0.89 10.63 -8.34
N ALA A 124 -1.48 11.82 -8.43
CA ALA A 124 -1.21 12.92 -7.51
C ALA A 124 -1.59 12.60 -6.04
N ARG A 125 -2.56 11.70 -5.81
CA ARG A 125 -2.92 11.26 -4.44
C ARG A 125 -1.79 10.49 -3.79
N SER A 126 -1.26 9.49 -4.49
CA SER A 126 -0.14 8.68 -3.99
C SER A 126 1.12 9.55 -3.82
N ALA A 127 1.42 10.41 -4.79
CA ALA A 127 2.54 11.35 -4.72
C ALA A 127 2.51 12.20 -3.43
N ARG A 128 1.35 12.77 -3.08
CA ARG A 128 1.20 13.59 -1.86
C ARG A 128 1.37 12.77 -0.59
N VAL A 129 0.81 11.57 -0.51
CA VAL A 129 0.96 10.70 0.67
C VAL A 129 2.43 10.33 0.87
N LEU A 130 3.10 9.87 -0.18
CA LEU A 130 4.51 9.46 -0.10
C LEU A 130 5.44 10.64 0.24
N ALA A 131 5.19 11.81 -0.33
CA ALA A 131 5.94 13.02 0.01
C ALA A 131 5.79 13.41 1.50
N LYS A 132 4.58 13.35 2.07
CA LYS A 132 4.32 13.60 3.49
C LYS A 132 5.00 12.61 4.43
N LEU A 133 5.28 11.41 3.96
CA LEU A 133 6.02 10.38 4.71
C LEU A 133 7.54 10.55 4.63
N GLY A 134 8.03 11.48 3.80
CA GLY A 134 9.45 11.75 3.63
C GLY A 134 10.12 10.99 2.49
N PHE A 135 9.35 10.28 1.65
CA PHE A 135 9.91 9.64 0.45
C PHE A 135 10.48 10.68 -0.51
N ARG A 136 11.60 10.34 -1.14
CA ARG A 136 12.29 11.18 -2.14
C ARG A 136 12.39 10.44 -3.46
N GLU A 137 12.19 11.14 -4.57
CA GLU A 137 12.39 10.60 -5.92
C GLU A 137 13.86 10.22 -6.13
N ILE A 138 14.09 9.02 -6.65
CA ILE A 138 15.42 8.49 -6.97
C ILE A 138 15.56 8.13 -8.45
N GLY A 139 14.47 8.12 -9.21
CA GLY A 139 14.49 7.80 -10.62
C GLY A 139 13.11 7.65 -11.21
N ARG A 140 13.12 7.34 -12.48
CA ARG A 140 11.92 7.05 -13.27
C ARG A 140 12.12 5.79 -14.08
N SER A 141 11.07 5.02 -14.24
CA SER A 141 11.04 3.77 -14.99
C SER A 141 9.75 3.66 -15.80
N ARG A 142 9.57 2.53 -16.43
CA ARG A 142 8.33 2.16 -17.10
C ARG A 142 7.88 0.82 -16.55
N VAL A 143 6.66 0.74 -16.07
CA VAL A 143 6.12 -0.45 -15.39
C VAL A 143 4.87 -0.94 -16.13
N PRO A 144 4.74 -2.26 -16.36
CA PRO A 144 3.51 -2.83 -16.90
C PRO A 144 2.32 -2.62 -15.96
N SER A 145 1.19 -2.21 -16.51
CA SER A 145 -0.11 -2.17 -15.85
C SER A 145 -0.99 -3.28 -16.42
N LEU A 146 -1.38 -4.24 -15.61
CA LEU A 146 -2.27 -5.31 -16.05
C LEU A 146 -3.66 -4.77 -16.38
N ALA A 147 -4.16 -3.83 -15.59
CA ALA A 147 -5.49 -3.26 -15.79
C ALA A 147 -5.62 -2.45 -17.08
N LEU A 148 -4.53 -1.82 -17.53
CA LEU A 148 -4.51 -0.96 -18.72
C LEU A 148 -3.89 -1.64 -19.94
N ASP A 149 -3.36 -2.86 -19.77
CA ASP A 149 -2.61 -3.59 -20.81
C ASP A 149 -1.57 -2.69 -21.50
N ALA A 150 -0.81 -1.96 -20.70
CA ALA A 150 0.12 -0.95 -21.19
C ALA A 150 1.35 -0.83 -20.27
N ILE A 151 2.46 -0.35 -20.84
CA ILE A 151 3.66 0.00 -20.07
C ILE A 151 3.63 1.50 -19.82
N LEU A 152 3.54 1.89 -18.56
CA LEU A 152 3.29 3.28 -18.14
C LEU A 152 4.51 3.91 -17.46
N PRO A 153 4.68 5.24 -17.57
CA PRO A 153 5.68 5.98 -16.79
C PRO A 153 5.44 5.83 -15.29
N HIS A 154 6.52 5.58 -14.56
CA HIS A 154 6.50 5.31 -13.14
C HIS A 154 7.58 6.11 -12.43
N VAL A 155 7.25 6.68 -11.28
CA VAL A 155 8.18 7.43 -10.42
C VAL A 155 8.67 6.51 -9.31
N GLU A 156 9.99 6.41 -9.17
CA GLU A 156 10.62 5.58 -8.15
C GLU A 156 11.07 6.42 -6.97
N LEU A 157 10.79 5.94 -5.77
CA LEU A 157 11.01 6.66 -4.53
C LEU A 157 11.78 5.82 -3.52
N ARG A 158 12.48 6.50 -2.61
CA ARG A 158 13.19 5.90 -1.50
C ARG A 158 12.94 6.69 -0.21
N LEU A 159 12.82 5.97 0.90
CA LEU A 159 12.69 6.53 2.22
C LEU A 159 13.82 5.99 3.12
N SER A 160 14.62 6.88 3.66
CA SER A 160 15.57 6.55 4.72
C SER A 160 14.93 6.74 6.10
N ARG A 161 15.50 6.08 7.12
CA ARG A 161 15.11 6.29 8.52
C ARG A 161 15.15 7.77 8.91
N ALA A 162 16.22 8.48 8.55
CA ALA A 162 16.38 9.90 8.89
C ALA A 162 15.28 10.76 8.25
N ALA A 163 14.96 10.53 6.97
CA ALA A 163 13.91 11.25 6.27
C ALA A 163 12.54 10.98 6.89
N PHE A 164 12.25 9.71 7.27
CA PHE A 164 11.01 9.35 7.96
C PHE A 164 10.91 10.04 9.34
N ALA A 165 11.98 10.01 10.14
CA ALA A 165 12.00 10.67 11.44
C ALA A 165 11.73 12.18 11.32
N THR A 166 12.36 12.85 10.35
CA THR A 166 12.11 14.28 10.07
C THR A 166 10.66 14.54 9.67
N ALA A 167 10.07 13.70 8.81
CA ALA A 167 8.68 13.85 8.38
C ALA A 167 7.65 13.60 9.49
N CYS A 168 8.02 12.83 10.52
CA CYS A 168 7.16 12.57 11.68
C CYS A 168 7.28 13.63 12.78
N ALA A 169 8.33 14.45 12.77
CA ALA A 169 8.58 15.49 13.76
C ALA A 169 7.88 16.84 13.44
N GLY A 170 7.39 17.01 12.23
CA GLY A 170 6.64 18.18 11.76
C GLY A 170 5.14 17.89 11.63
#